data_ac59fa6ec64e50e11478b92147cdcc52
#
_entry.id   ac59fa6ec64e50e11478b92147cdcc52
#
_cell.length_a   1.000
_cell.length_b   1.000
_cell.length_c   1.000
_cell.angle_alpha   90.00
_cell.angle_beta   90.00
_cell.angle_gamma   90.00
#
_symmetry.space_group_name_H-M   'P 1'
#
loop_
_entity.id
_entity.type
_entity.pdbx_description
1 polymer ?
#
loop_
_entity_poly.entity_id
_entity_poly.type
_entity_poly.pdbx_seq_one_letter_code
_entity_poly.pdbx_strand_id
1 'polypeptide(L)'
;MLPYTIDDTITQPQTTSVEVTVEFAGGKRWLFFVTPELLASVGDYVEGTDCRVHLGERHMVVVSQISPAIIDSVLRQMWAAGELESRTVPL
;
A
#
# COMPACT_ATOMS: atom_id res chain seq x y z
N MET A 1 -0.19 -16.95 -7.96
CA MET A 1 -0.13 -15.49 -7.77
C MET A 1 0.74 -14.88 -8.86
N LEU A 2 0.44 -13.66 -9.28
CA LEU A 2 1.23 -12.95 -10.29
C LEU A 2 2.60 -12.53 -9.74
N PRO A 3 3.61 -12.35 -10.60
CA PRO A 3 4.89 -11.79 -10.20
C PRO A 3 4.73 -10.37 -9.64
N TYR A 4 5.48 -10.04 -8.61
CA TYR A 4 5.49 -8.69 -8.06
C TYR A 4 6.88 -8.34 -7.53
N THR A 5 7.14 -7.04 -7.38
CA THR A 5 8.38 -6.50 -6.86
C THR A 5 8.08 -5.51 -5.74
N ILE A 6 8.77 -5.66 -4.62
CA ILE A 6 8.75 -4.67 -3.53
C ILE A 6 9.79 -3.62 -3.90
N ASP A 7 9.35 -2.39 -4.17
CA ASP A 7 10.21 -1.36 -4.77
C ASP A 7 11.02 -0.57 -3.75
N ASP A 8 10.67 -0.68 -2.47
CA ASP A 8 11.34 0.06 -1.39
C ASP A 8 11.97 -0.87 -0.37
N THR A 9 13.02 -0.38 0.31
CA THR A 9 13.63 -1.10 1.42
C THR A 9 12.80 -0.89 2.68
N ILE A 10 12.47 -1.98 3.37
CA ILE A 10 11.70 -1.94 4.62
C ILE A 10 12.69 -1.81 5.78
N THR A 11 12.87 -0.58 6.29
CA THR A 11 13.80 -0.30 7.39
C THR A 11 13.09 -0.10 8.73
N GLN A 12 11.87 0.42 8.71
CA GLN A 12 11.07 0.71 9.89
C GLN A 12 9.63 0.25 9.65
N PRO A 13 9.26 -0.97 10.09
CA PRO A 13 7.98 -1.59 9.72
C PRO A 13 6.73 -0.78 10.08
N GLN A 14 6.81 0.11 11.07
CA GLN A 14 5.67 0.90 11.52
C GLN A 14 5.60 2.30 10.93
N THR A 15 6.69 2.82 10.36
CA THR A 15 6.76 4.24 9.95
C THR A 15 7.20 4.45 8.52
N THR A 16 7.25 3.41 7.72
CA THR A 16 7.63 3.50 6.31
C THR A 16 6.43 3.35 5.38
N SER A 17 6.57 3.85 4.17
CA SER A 17 5.65 3.59 3.05
C SER A 17 6.39 2.71 2.05
N VAL A 18 5.73 1.69 1.53
CA VAL A 18 6.35 0.74 0.62
C VAL A 18 5.51 0.58 -0.64
N GLU A 19 6.12 0.86 -1.78
CA GLU A 19 5.51 0.65 -3.08
C GLU A 19 5.75 -0.77 -3.58
N VAL A 20 4.75 -1.34 -4.24
CA VAL A 20 4.82 -2.67 -4.82
C VAL A 20 4.29 -2.62 -6.24
N THR A 21 5.05 -3.15 -7.18
CA THR A 21 4.65 -3.28 -8.58
C THR A 21 4.24 -4.72 -8.86
N VAL A 22 3.06 -4.90 -9.45
CA VAL A 22 2.52 -6.21 -9.82
C VAL A 22 2.46 -6.32 -11.34
N GLU A 23 2.89 -7.46 -11.87
CA GLU A 23 2.90 -7.70 -13.31
C GLU A 23 1.64 -8.45 -13.74
N PHE A 24 0.70 -7.73 -14.35
CA PHE A 24 -0.49 -8.30 -14.98
C PHE A 24 -0.23 -8.61 -16.45
N ALA A 25 -1.06 -9.45 -17.04
CA ALA A 25 -0.94 -9.78 -18.46
C ALA A 25 -1.07 -8.54 -19.37
N GLY A 26 -1.86 -7.55 -18.96
CA GLY A 26 -2.05 -6.31 -19.70
C GLY A 26 -1.05 -5.20 -19.39
N GLY A 27 -0.09 -5.42 -18.49
CA GLY A 27 0.91 -4.44 -18.11
C GLY A 27 1.12 -4.36 -16.60
N LYS A 28 2.06 -3.51 -16.21
CA LYS A 28 2.40 -3.33 -14.80
C LYS A 28 1.43 -2.37 -14.13
N ARG A 29 1.06 -2.69 -12.89
CA ARG A 29 0.21 -1.87 -12.02
C ARG A 29 0.88 -1.82 -10.66
N TRP A 30 0.50 -0.85 -9.82
CA TRP A 30 1.14 -0.70 -8.53
C TRP A 30 0.13 -0.36 -7.43
N LEU A 31 0.55 -0.61 -6.21
CA LEU A 31 -0.13 -0.21 -4.98
C LEU A 31 0.94 0.12 -3.94
N PHE A 32 0.53 0.68 -2.82
CA PHE A 32 1.47 0.98 -1.75
C PHE A 32 0.88 0.65 -0.38
N PHE A 33 1.78 0.29 0.52
CA PHE A 33 1.45 -0.07 1.89
C PHE A 33 1.87 1.05 2.83
N VAL A 34 1.01 1.37 3.78
CA VAL A 34 1.26 2.36 4.83
C VAL A 34 0.77 1.82 6.16
N THR A 35 1.16 2.49 7.24
CA THR A 35 0.71 2.15 8.59
C THR A 35 -0.06 3.31 9.19
N PRO A 36 -0.92 3.06 10.21
CA PRO A 36 -1.58 4.14 10.93
C PRO A 36 -0.58 5.13 11.57
N GLU A 37 0.57 4.64 12.04
CA GLU A 37 1.62 5.50 12.60
C GLU A 37 2.19 6.47 11.56
N LEU A 38 2.46 5.99 10.35
CA LEU A 38 2.91 6.86 9.26
C LEU A 38 1.83 7.90 8.93
N LEU A 39 0.58 7.47 8.80
CA LEU A 39 -0.52 8.36 8.48
C LEU A 39 -0.73 9.44 9.55
N ALA A 40 -0.43 9.15 10.82
CA ALA A 40 -0.51 10.12 11.90
C ALA A 40 0.58 11.20 11.81
N SER A 41 1.69 10.93 11.12
CA SER A 41 2.85 11.82 11.05
C SER A 41 3.02 12.55 9.73
N VAL A 42 2.27 12.19 8.70
CA VAL A 42 2.37 12.78 7.35
C VAL A 42 1.00 13.20 6.84
N GLY A 43 1.00 13.93 5.72
CA GLY A 43 -0.22 14.38 5.06
C GLY A 43 -0.63 15.77 5.49
N ASP A 44 -1.76 16.21 4.97
CA ASP A 44 -2.30 17.53 5.23
C ASP A 44 -3.09 17.58 6.54
N TYR A 45 -3.26 18.77 7.06
CA TYR A 45 -4.15 19.02 8.20
C TYR A 45 -5.55 19.39 7.70
N VAL A 46 -6.55 19.03 8.48
CA VAL A 46 -7.87 19.63 8.32
C VAL A 46 -7.72 21.12 8.66
N GLU A 47 -8.19 21.99 7.78
CA GLU A 47 -8.00 23.43 7.89
C GLU A 47 -8.42 23.95 9.28
N GLY A 48 -7.50 24.69 9.93
CA GLY A 48 -7.74 25.29 11.25
C GLY A 48 -7.63 24.32 12.42
N THR A 49 -7.11 23.09 12.21
CA THR A 49 -7.01 22.08 13.26
C THR A 49 -5.64 21.41 13.28
N ASP A 50 -5.37 20.61 14.32
CA ASP A 50 -4.20 19.72 14.40
C ASP A 50 -4.51 18.32 13.86
N CYS A 51 -5.67 18.12 13.27
CA CYS A 51 -6.10 16.82 12.78
C CYS A 51 -5.54 16.55 11.38
N ARG A 52 -4.88 15.42 11.20
CA ARG A 52 -4.41 14.97 9.88
C ARG A 52 -5.58 14.41 9.09
N VAL A 53 -5.57 14.65 7.78
CA VAL A 53 -6.56 14.10 6.87
C VAL A 53 -5.85 13.30 5.76
N HIS A 54 -6.39 12.12 5.47
CA HIS A 54 -5.95 11.28 4.36
C HIS A 54 -7.19 10.89 3.56
N LEU A 55 -7.23 11.35 2.31
CA LEU A 55 -8.27 10.92 1.38
C LEU A 55 -7.82 9.58 0.82
N GLY A 56 -8.46 8.51 1.28
CA GLY A 56 -8.07 7.15 0.94
C GLY A 56 -8.02 6.93 -0.57
N GLU A 57 -6.88 6.48 -1.07
CA GLU A 57 -6.71 6.12 -2.46
C GLU A 57 -7.01 4.65 -2.65
N ARG A 58 -7.53 4.29 -3.85
CA ARG A 58 -7.89 2.91 -4.15
C ARG A 58 -6.72 1.94 -4.01
N HIS A 59 -5.51 2.39 -4.35
CA HIS A 59 -4.30 1.57 -4.31
C HIS A 59 -3.50 1.71 -3.01
N MET A 60 -4.08 2.30 -1.97
CA MET A 60 -3.47 2.40 -0.65
C MET A 60 -3.97 1.26 0.23
N VAL A 61 -3.02 0.52 0.82
CA VAL A 61 -3.31 -0.56 1.77
C VAL A 61 -2.76 -0.17 3.13
N VAL A 62 -3.61 -0.18 4.15
CA VAL A 62 -3.22 0.16 5.51
C VAL A 62 -3.04 -1.13 6.31
N VAL A 63 -1.86 -1.31 6.85
CA VAL A 63 -1.52 -2.46 7.71
C VAL A 63 -0.87 -1.95 9.00
N SER A 64 -0.97 -2.73 10.08
CA SER A 64 -0.40 -2.32 11.37
C SER A 64 1.12 -2.35 11.38
N GLN A 65 1.74 -3.18 10.56
CA GLN A 65 3.18 -3.19 10.34
C GLN A 65 3.46 -3.77 8.95
N ILE A 66 4.57 -3.36 8.36
CA ILE A 66 4.95 -3.76 7.01
C ILE A 66 6.13 -4.71 7.07
N SER A 67 6.00 -5.86 6.40
CA SER A 67 7.07 -6.82 6.17
C SER A 67 6.84 -7.52 4.84
N PRO A 68 7.87 -8.16 4.26
CA PRO A 68 7.66 -8.95 3.04
C PRO A 68 6.58 -10.02 3.20
N ALA A 69 6.51 -10.67 4.35
CA ALA A 69 5.51 -11.69 4.63
C ALA A 69 4.09 -11.12 4.67
N ILE A 70 3.91 -9.97 5.30
CA ILE A 70 2.60 -9.28 5.35
C ILE A 70 2.20 -8.83 3.95
N ILE A 71 3.10 -8.24 3.19
CA ILE A 71 2.83 -7.84 1.81
C ILE A 71 2.38 -9.04 0.99
N ASP A 72 3.12 -10.14 1.05
CA ASP A 72 2.77 -11.35 0.31
C ASP A 72 1.39 -11.89 0.68
N SER A 73 1.10 -11.97 1.97
CA SER A 73 -0.21 -12.43 2.47
C SER A 73 -1.36 -11.57 1.98
N VAL A 74 -1.21 -10.26 2.03
CA VAL A 74 -2.25 -9.32 1.58
C VAL A 74 -2.47 -9.43 0.07
N LEU A 75 -1.38 -9.48 -0.71
CA LEU A 75 -1.50 -9.61 -2.16
C LEU A 75 -2.20 -10.90 -2.55
N ARG A 76 -1.85 -12.03 -1.91
CA ARG A 76 -2.50 -13.32 -2.16
C ARG A 76 -3.97 -13.31 -1.76
N GLN A 77 -4.31 -12.65 -0.67
CA GLN A 77 -5.68 -12.50 -0.23
C GLN A 77 -6.51 -11.71 -1.24
N MET A 78 -5.97 -10.60 -1.73
CA MET A 78 -6.64 -9.79 -2.75
C MET A 78 -6.76 -10.54 -4.08
N TRP A 79 -5.72 -11.29 -4.44
CA TRP A 79 -5.75 -12.13 -5.64
C TRP A 79 -6.84 -13.19 -5.55
N ALA A 80 -6.93 -13.90 -4.43
CA ALA A 80 -7.93 -14.94 -4.22
C ALA A 80 -9.36 -14.39 -4.23
N ALA A 81 -9.54 -13.15 -3.76
CA ALA A 81 -10.83 -12.47 -3.77
C ALA A 81 -11.18 -11.85 -5.13
N GLY A 82 -10.28 -11.90 -6.11
CA GLY A 82 -10.48 -11.26 -7.41
C GLY A 82 -10.40 -9.73 -7.39
N GLU A 83 -9.74 -9.17 -6.38
CA GLU A 83 -9.71 -7.73 -6.15
C GLU A 83 -8.35 -7.07 -6.48
N LEU A 84 -7.32 -7.84 -6.80
CA LEU A 84 -5.97 -7.31 -6.94
C LEU A 84 -5.87 -6.24 -8.03
N GLU A 85 -6.50 -6.46 -9.19
CA GLU A 85 -6.46 -5.48 -10.27
C GLU A 85 -7.17 -4.19 -9.89
N SER A 86 -8.37 -4.28 -9.30
CA SER A 86 -9.15 -3.11 -8.90
C SER A 86 -8.52 -2.31 -7.76
N ARG A 87 -7.63 -2.93 -6.98
CA ARG A 87 -6.90 -2.30 -5.89
C ARG A 87 -5.51 -1.79 -6.31
N THR A 88 -5.21 -1.79 -7.58
CA THR A 88 -3.97 -1.26 -8.14
C THR A 88 -4.31 -0.23 -9.21
N VAL A 89 -3.35 0.61 -9.56
CA VAL A 89 -3.48 1.57 -10.66
C VAL A 89 -2.37 1.35 -11.66
N PRO A 90 -2.56 1.72 -12.94
CA PRO A 90 -1.52 1.57 -13.95
C PRO A 90 -0.25 2.34 -13.57
N LEU A 91 0.87 1.72 -13.90
CA LEU A 91 2.18 2.31 -13.64
C LEU A 91 2.49 3.42 -14.64
#